data_7b372a8d207b441c5c0d7e3d734eeb93
#
_entry.id   7b372a8d207b441c5c0d7e3d734eeb93
#
_cell.length_a   1.000
_cell.length_b   1.000
_cell.length_c   1.000
_cell.angle_alpha   90.00
_cell.angle_beta   90.00
_cell.angle_gamma   90.00
#
_symmetry.space_group_name_H-M   'P 1'
#
loop_
_entity.id
_entity.type
_entity.pdbx_description
1 polymer ?
#
loop_
_entity_poly.entity_id
_entity_poly.type
_entity_poly.pdbx_seq_one_letter_code
_entity_poly.pdbx_strand_id
1 'polypeptide(L)'
;MSVRKQQLLKQHRRNKRVAMLVILAGLVLLSLTAPLWVLPLVLVVLWVVHEAWFADHLFYAPQDDYQYRFPEAIEPYELVIVDGRLTLDPSTEVDLEQSTLIAKVQIKSSWLGRWFDPSVLLGNDQQTFERGAQGIRYLNLTGQAAALLAEGLSVRGRFCTLADTVQLYVFDQPSPVAENIMILAPHADDAELAAFGLYSATKNVSIVTLTQGEIEADYYQRLGLTQPQAAQLKGRLRTWDSLAIPLWGGVAQANCVQLGYYCMQLPSMAQQPDMPFGSKQSGESDIRNARQHNAVPLPADATGAPTWSNLLADLAACLMHFKPDVVVMPHPEIDPHADHIATTQAFFQALEQSDWQPQRLFLYANHLHDNDRWPMGNANTGVALPPAMVELPADELFSYVLSDAQQLDKAMALLMQHDLQPPQPFKKRLRRMIQQVLTGRRWPKTGENEFLRKAVRKHEVFWVREL
;
A
#
# COMPACT_ATOMS: atom_id res chain seq x y z
N MET A 1 -6.42 13.14 8.62
CA MET A 1 -6.36 12.06 9.67
C MET A 1 -7.76 11.88 10.22
N SER A 2 -8.33 10.65 10.18
CA SER A 2 -9.70 10.38 10.62
C SER A 2 -9.91 10.66 12.11
N VAL A 3 -11.14 10.99 12.51
CA VAL A 3 -11.51 11.23 13.93
C VAL A 3 -11.18 10.00 14.77
N ARG A 4 -11.45 8.79 14.25
CA ARG A 4 -11.11 7.51 14.89
C ARG A 4 -9.60 7.39 15.15
N LYS A 5 -8.75 7.65 14.14
CA LYS A 5 -7.29 7.62 14.30
C LYS A 5 -6.80 8.59 15.38
N GLN A 6 -7.39 9.79 15.45
CA GLN A 6 -7.07 10.76 16.51
C GLN A 6 -7.45 10.26 17.90
N GLN A 7 -8.62 9.63 18.04
CA GLN A 7 -9.09 9.06 19.31
C GLN A 7 -8.17 7.92 19.78
N LEU A 8 -7.84 6.99 18.88
CA LEU A 8 -6.94 5.87 19.17
C LEU A 8 -5.52 6.35 19.53
N LEU A 9 -5.01 7.38 18.87
CA LEU A 9 -3.74 8.01 19.23
C LEU A 9 -3.78 8.67 20.63
N LYS A 10 -4.90 9.35 20.97
CA LYS A 10 -5.06 9.91 22.33
C LYS A 10 -5.08 8.81 23.39
N GLN A 11 -5.84 7.73 23.13
CA GLN A 11 -5.89 6.56 24.01
C GLN A 11 -4.52 5.90 24.17
N HIS A 12 -3.81 5.68 23.06
CA HIS A 12 -2.45 5.13 23.06
C HIS A 12 -1.50 5.99 23.90
N ARG A 13 -1.50 7.32 23.70
CA ARG A 13 -0.68 8.26 24.48
C ARG A 13 -1.01 8.21 25.96
N ARG A 14 -2.29 8.10 26.32
CA ARG A 14 -2.73 7.95 27.73
C ARG A 14 -2.21 6.65 28.32
N ASN A 15 -2.41 5.53 27.63
CA ASN A 15 -1.96 4.21 28.08
C ASN A 15 -0.42 4.16 28.22
N LYS A 16 0.31 4.77 27.30
CA LYS A 16 1.77 4.90 27.37
C LYS A 16 2.22 5.70 28.59
N ARG A 17 1.52 6.80 28.92
CA ARG A 17 1.84 7.58 30.15
C ARG A 17 1.60 6.75 31.41
N VAL A 18 0.48 6.03 31.50
CA VAL A 18 0.19 5.14 32.64
C VAL A 18 1.25 4.05 32.74
N ALA A 19 1.59 3.38 31.65
CA ALA A 19 2.64 2.36 31.65
C ALA A 19 4.00 2.93 32.10
N MET A 20 4.37 4.13 31.65
CA MET A 20 5.60 4.81 32.07
C MET A 20 5.60 5.12 33.57
N LEU A 21 4.47 5.56 34.15
CA LEU A 21 4.37 5.81 35.61
C LEU A 21 4.51 4.51 36.40
N VAL A 22 3.89 3.42 35.95
CA VAL A 22 4.01 2.10 36.57
C VAL A 22 5.47 1.59 36.52
N ILE A 23 6.11 1.73 35.35
CA ILE A 23 7.53 1.36 35.18
C ILE A 23 8.42 2.20 36.10
N LEU A 24 8.18 3.52 36.17
CA LEU A 24 8.95 4.42 37.05
C LEU A 24 8.79 4.03 38.51
N ALA A 25 7.57 3.78 38.98
CA ALA A 25 7.33 3.30 40.35
C ALA A 25 8.04 1.97 40.61
N GLY A 26 8.01 1.04 39.66
CA GLY A 26 8.75 -0.23 39.76
C GLY A 26 10.26 -0.03 39.81
N LEU A 27 10.83 0.89 39.06
CA LEU A 27 12.26 1.22 39.09
C LEU A 27 12.67 1.86 40.41
N VAL A 28 11.83 2.74 40.99
CA VAL A 28 12.06 3.32 42.32
C VAL A 28 12.09 2.23 43.38
N LEU A 29 11.10 1.34 43.40
CA LEU A 29 11.08 0.19 44.32
C LEU A 29 12.32 -0.69 44.16
N LEU A 30 12.70 -0.98 42.92
CA LEU A 30 13.89 -1.77 42.62
C LEU A 30 15.17 -1.10 43.12
N SER A 31 15.27 0.23 43.02
CA SER A 31 16.43 0.99 43.51
C SER A 31 16.60 0.92 45.03
N LEU A 32 15.51 0.67 45.77
CA LEU A 32 15.53 0.53 47.23
C LEU A 32 15.88 -0.90 47.68
N THR A 33 15.74 -1.89 46.80
CA THR A 33 15.84 -3.32 47.18
C THR A 33 16.96 -4.06 46.47
N ALA A 34 17.46 -3.55 45.33
CA ALA A 34 18.47 -4.21 44.50
C ALA A 34 19.76 -3.36 44.38
N PRO A 35 20.91 -3.99 44.07
CA PRO A 35 22.15 -3.27 43.76
C PRO A 35 21.94 -2.31 42.56
N LEU A 36 22.55 -1.12 42.64
CA LEU A 36 22.36 -0.04 41.63
C LEU A 36 22.71 -0.45 40.20
N TRP A 37 23.61 -1.41 40.00
CA TRP A 37 23.95 -1.92 38.65
C TRP A 37 22.80 -2.68 37.96
N VAL A 38 21.79 -3.14 38.70
CA VAL A 38 20.59 -3.81 38.15
C VAL A 38 19.74 -2.81 37.38
N LEU A 39 19.69 -1.54 37.77
CA LEU A 39 18.87 -0.53 37.11
C LEU A 39 19.19 -0.34 35.60
N PRO A 40 20.46 -0.12 35.21
CA PRO A 40 20.78 0.00 33.78
C PRO A 40 20.44 -1.28 32.98
N LEU A 41 20.61 -2.45 33.56
CA LEU A 41 20.23 -3.70 32.91
C LEU A 41 18.72 -3.77 32.66
N VAL A 42 17.92 -3.45 33.68
CA VAL A 42 16.45 -3.43 33.55
C VAL A 42 16.00 -2.38 32.51
N LEU A 43 16.62 -1.20 32.48
CA LEU A 43 16.32 -0.18 31.48
C LEU A 43 16.64 -0.65 30.07
N VAL A 44 17.77 -1.34 29.85
CA VAL A 44 18.11 -1.92 28.54
C VAL A 44 17.10 -2.99 28.16
N VAL A 45 16.71 -3.89 29.06
CA VAL A 45 15.70 -4.92 28.81
C VAL A 45 14.35 -4.27 28.44
N LEU A 46 13.89 -3.29 29.20
CA LEU A 46 12.64 -2.56 28.91
C LEU A 46 12.69 -1.85 27.56
N TRP A 47 13.81 -1.25 27.21
CA TRP A 47 14.01 -0.62 25.91
C TRP A 47 13.97 -1.66 24.78
N VAL A 48 14.65 -2.80 24.90
CA VAL A 48 14.63 -3.89 23.92
C VAL A 48 13.21 -4.43 23.74
N VAL A 49 12.48 -4.66 24.84
CA VAL A 49 11.07 -5.11 24.81
C VAL A 49 10.19 -4.06 24.11
N HIS A 50 10.39 -2.78 24.41
CA HIS A 50 9.67 -1.70 23.73
C HIS A 50 9.93 -1.71 22.22
N GLU A 51 11.18 -1.77 21.78
CA GLU A 51 11.52 -1.77 20.35
C GLU A 51 11.02 -3.04 19.64
N ALA A 52 11.02 -4.20 20.33
CA ALA A 52 10.54 -5.45 19.75
C ALA A 52 9.02 -5.47 19.53
N TRP A 53 8.24 -5.02 20.53
CA TRP A 53 6.79 -5.27 20.55
C TRP A 53 5.92 -4.01 20.56
N PHE A 54 6.42 -2.86 21.03
CA PHE A 54 5.60 -1.67 21.26
C PHE A 54 6.01 -0.45 20.44
N ALA A 55 7.00 -0.57 19.56
CA ALA A 55 7.46 0.53 18.73
C ALA A 55 6.55 0.81 17.54
N ASP A 56 5.78 -0.19 17.10
CA ASP A 56 4.83 -0.05 16.00
C ASP A 56 3.43 0.23 16.52
N HIS A 57 2.65 0.99 15.75
CA HIS A 57 1.30 1.39 16.11
C HIS A 57 0.27 0.72 15.20
N LEU A 58 -0.82 0.25 15.81
CA LEU A 58 -2.07 -0.07 15.16
C LEU A 58 -3.10 0.98 15.59
N PHE A 59 -3.93 1.40 14.66
CA PHE A 59 -4.93 2.44 14.87
C PHE A 59 -6.35 1.87 14.97
N TYR A 60 -6.48 0.57 15.25
CA TYR A 60 -7.72 -0.15 15.49
C TYR A 60 -7.48 -1.27 16.50
N ALA A 61 -8.58 -1.83 17.04
CA ALA A 61 -8.48 -2.99 17.92
C ALA A 61 -8.35 -4.28 17.08
N PRO A 62 -7.33 -5.12 17.31
CA PRO A 62 -7.15 -6.35 16.53
C PRO A 62 -8.28 -7.38 16.71
N GLN A 63 -9.19 -7.17 17.66
CA GLN A 63 -10.37 -8.00 17.89
C GLN A 63 -11.60 -7.57 17.10
N ASP A 64 -11.54 -6.41 16.42
CA ASP A 64 -12.64 -5.94 15.58
C ASP A 64 -12.70 -6.74 14.29
N ASP A 65 -13.89 -7.04 13.82
CA ASP A 65 -14.13 -7.68 12.53
C ASP A 65 -13.82 -6.72 11.39
N TYR A 66 -13.25 -7.25 10.29
CA TYR A 66 -13.15 -6.50 9.04
C TYR A 66 -14.53 -6.47 8.38
N GLN A 67 -14.94 -5.27 7.93
CA GLN A 67 -16.27 -5.00 7.40
C GLN A 67 -16.18 -4.75 5.90
N TYR A 68 -16.14 -5.83 5.11
CA TYR A 68 -16.25 -5.76 3.65
C TYR A 68 -17.68 -6.04 3.23
N ARG A 69 -18.17 -5.27 2.27
CA ARG A 69 -19.36 -5.57 1.47
C ARG A 69 -18.93 -5.81 0.05
N PHE A 70 -19.53 -6.80 -0.57
CA PHE A 70 -19.38 -7.09 -1.98
C PHE A 70 -20.73 -6.91 -2.68
N PRO A 71 -20.76 -6.74 -4.03
CA PRO A 71 -22.00 -6.64 -4.78
C PRO A 71 -22.96 -7.78 -4.44
N GLU A 72 -24.27 -7.49 -4.35
CA GLU A 72 -25.30 -8.49 -3.98
C GLU A 72 -25.36 -9.66 -4.97
N ALA A 73 -24.94 -9.47 -6.21
CA ALA A 73 -24.87 -10.52 -7.22
C ALA A 73 -23.79 -11.57 -6.95
N ILE A 74 -22.84 -11.27 -6.05
CA ILE A 74 -21.75 -12.19 -5.72
C ILE A 74 -22.10 -12.95 -4.44
N GLU A 75 -22.70 -14.11 -4.62
CA GLU A 75 -23.00 -15.03 -3.51
C GLU A 75 -21.75 -15.82 -3.14
N PRO A 76 -21.44 -15.98 -1.82
CA PRO A 76 -20.30 -16.77 -1.40
C PRO A 76 -20.59 -18.27 -1.47
N TYR A 77 -19.59 -19.04 -1.86
CA TYR A 77 -19.58 -20.49 -1.73
C TYR A 77 -19.17 -20.89 -0.30
N GLU A 78 -19.92 -21.80 0.30
CA GLU A 78 -19.57 -22.35 1.60
C GLU A 78 -18.50 -23.43 1.44
N LEU A 79 -17.41 -23.29 2.14
CA LEU A 79 -16.28 -24.21 2.19
C LEU A 79 -16.10 -24.70 3.62
N VAL A 80 -15.58 -25.92 3.76
CA VAL A 80 -15.29 -26.51 5.06
C VAL A 80 -13.83 -26.92 5.15
N ILE A 81 -13.23 -26.72 6.31
CA ILE A 81 -11.89 -27.21 6.61
C ILE A 81 -12.02 -28.60 7.25
N VAL A 82 -11.61 -29.62 6.53
CA VAL A 82 -11.58 -31.02 7.00
C VAL A 82 -10.14 -31.52 7.00
N ASP A 83 -9.67 -32.03 8.11
CA ASP A 83 -8.29 -32.52 8.29
C ASP A 83 -7.20 -31.51 7.85
N GLY A 84 -7.45 -30.23 8.07
CA GLY A 84 -6.54 -29.14 7.69
C GLY A 84 -6.49 -28.85 6.18
N ARG A 85 -7.49 -29.25 5.44
CA ARG A 85 -7.68 -28.98 4.02
C ARG A 85 -8.98 -28.22 3.78
N LEU A 86 -8.90 -27.17 2.99
CA LEU A 86 -10.04 -26.41 2.50
C LEU A 86 -10.48 -27.02 1.18
N THR A 87 -11.71 -27.52 1.13
CA THR A 87 -12.27 -28.21 -0.04
C THR A 87 -13.51 -27.48 -0.54
N LEU A 88 -13.66 -27.43 -1.85
CA LEU A 88 -14.87 -26.99 -2.54
C LEU A 88 -15.69 -28.22 -2.93
N ASP A 89 -17.02 -28.06 -2.95
CA ASP A 89 -17.90 -29.12 -3.45
C ASP A 89 -17.59 -29.37 -4.94
N PRO A 90 -17.29 -30.62 -5.35
CA PRO A 90 -16.96 -30.96 -6.73
C PRO A 90 -18.09 -30.65 -7.74
N SER A 91 -19.30 -30.44 -7.28
CA SER A 91 -20.45 -30.08 -8.11
C SER A 91 -20.50 -28.62 -8.48
N THR A 92 -19.55 -27.79 -7.96
CA THR A 92 -19.51 -26.34 -8.19
C THR A 92 -18.95 -26.05 -9.58
N GLU A 93 -19.80 -25.64 -10.49
CA GLU A 93 -19.42 -25.22 -11.84
C GLU A 93 -18.97 -23.75 -11.84
N VAL A 94 -17.70 -23.49 -11.48
CA VAL A 94 -17.12 -22.14 -11.51
C VAL A 94 -15.69 -22.22 -12.04
N ASP A 95 -15.33 -21.30 -12.93
CA ASP A 95 -13.94 -21.14 -13.39
C ASP A 95 -13.11 -20.40 -12.34
N LEU A 96 -12.53 -21.17 -11.41
CA LEU A 96 -11.69 -20.61 -10.37
C LEU A 96 -10.29 -20.17 -10.86
N GLU A 97 -9.82 -20.68 -12.00
CA GLU A 97 -8.46 -20.41 -12.50
C GLU A 97 -8.37 -18.97 -13.05
N GLN A 98 -9.47 -18.50 -13.64
CA GLN A 98 -9.58 -17.13 -14.19
C GLN A 98 -10.30 -16.17 -13.23
N SER A 99 -10.35 -16.47 -11.93
CA SER A 99 -11.10 -15.66 -10.96
C SER A 99 -10.22 -15.16 -9.83
N THR A 100 -10.61 -14.03 -9.25
CA THR A 100 -10.10 -13.57 -7.95
C THR A 100 -10.85 -14.29 -6.85
N LEU A 101 -10.10 -14.93 -5.96
CA LEU A 101 -10.62 -15.79 -4.91
C LEU A 101 -10.35 -15.19 -3.53
N ILE A 102 -11.40 -14.78 -2.82
CA ILE A 102 -11.30 -14.18 -1.49
C ILE A 102 -12.09 -15.00 -0.48
N ALA A 103 -11.38 -15.56 0.51
CA ALA A 103 -11.99 -16.37 1.55
C ALA A 103 -12.19 -15.56 2.84
N LYS A 104 -13.44 -15.39 3.24
CA LYS A 104 -13.84 -14.83 4.54
C LYS A 104 -13.71 -15.93 5.60
N VAL A 105 -12.85 -15.69 6.56
CA VAL A 105 -12.51 -16.64 7.63
C VAL A 105 -12.67 -16.00 8.99
N GLN A 106 -13.01 -16.80 9.99
CA GLN A 106 -12.95 -16.38 11.39
C GLN A 106 -11.67 -16.91 12.02
N ILE A 107 -10.81 -16.02 12.49
CA ILE A 107 -9.56 -16.39 13.16
C ILE A 107 -9.61 -16.06 14.65
N LYS A 108 -8.83 -16.80 15.46
CA LYS A 108 -8.64 -16.54 16.87
C LYS A 108 -7.18 -16.74 17.24
N SER A 109 -6.49 -15.66 17.62
CA SER A 109 -5.11 -15.73 18.11
C SER A 109 -4.98 -16.63 19.32
N SER A 110 -3.96 -17.47 19.32
CA SER A 110 -3.50 -18.21 20.51
C SER A 110 -2.83 -17.25 21.50
N TRP A 111 -2.46 -17.76 22.69
CA TRP A 111 -1.65 -16.97 23.64
C TRP A 111 -0.35 -16.46 23.00
N LEU A 112 0.34 -17.27 22.19
CA LEU A 112 1.54 -16.85 21.45
C LEU A 112 1.23 -15.82 20.37
N GLY A 113 0.04 -15.84 19.76
CA GLY A 113 -0.39 -14.85 18.76
C GLY A 113 -0.58 -13.43 19.32
N ARG A 114 -0.51 -13.24 20.64
CA ARG A 114 -0.45 -11.91 21.28
C ARG A 114 0.97 -11.31 21.26
N TRP A 115 1.99 -12.15 21.08
CA TRP A 115 3.40 -11.77 21.06
C TRP A 115 4.02 -11.85 19.66
N PHE A 116 3.57 -12.79 18.86
CA PHE A 116 4.02 -13.03 17.49
C PHE A 116 2.88 -12.77 16.51
N ASP A 117 3.21 -12.24 15.35
CA ASP A 117 2.22 -11.97 14.31
C ASP A 117 1.58 -13.33 13.87
N PRO A 118 0.26 -13.52 14.08
CA PRO A 118 -0.42 -14.74 13.65
C PRO A 118 -0.50 -14.82 12.14
N SER A 119 -0.45 -16.01 11.60
CA SER A 119 -0.51 -16.23 10.14
C SER A 119 -1.27 -17.48 9.78
N VAL A 120 -1.83 -17.48 8.58
CA VAL A 120 -2.45 -18.63 7.94
C VAL A 120 -1.52 -19.10 6.83
N LEU A 121 -1.12 -20.35 6.88
CA LEU A 121 -0.37 -21.08 5.86
C LEU A 121 -1.38 -21.66 4.87
N LEU A 122 -1.18 -21.42 3.58
CA LEU A 122 -2.07 -21.79 2.49
C LEU A 122 -1.24 -22.51 1.42
N GLY A 123 -1.14 -23.82 1.50
CA GLY A 123 -0.20 -24.57 0.65
C GLY A 123 1.23 -24.06 0.86
N ASN A 124 1.82 -23.52 -0.20
CA ASN A 124 3.17 -22.95 -0.18
C ASN A 124 3.19 -21.44 0.12
N ASP A 125 2.04 -20.84 0.43
CA ASP A 125 1.91 -19.41 0.73
C ASP A 125 1.63 -19.16 2.21
N GLN A 126 1.77 -17.90 2.62
CA GLN A 126 1.50 -17.47 3.98
C GLN A 126 0.89 -16.06 3.98
N GLN A 127 -0.20 -15.89 4.71
CA GLN A 127 -0.77 -14.57 4.95
C GLN A 127 -0.76 -14.27 6.45
N THR A 128 -0.30 -13.08 6.79
CA THR A 128 0.00 -12.70 8.17
C THR A 128 -0.93 -11.58 8.62
N PHE A 129 -1.32 -11.63 9.88
CA PHE A 129 -2.19 -10.65 10.53
C PHE A 129 -1.48 -9.96 11.69
N GLU A 130 -2.12 -8.96 12.23
CA GLU A 130 -1.66 -8.23 13.41
C GLU A 130 -1.70 -9.09 14.68
N ARG A 131 -0.84 -8.79 15.62
CA ARG A 131 -0.80 -9.51 16.90
C ARG A 131 -2.11 -9.36 17.67
N GLY A 132 -2.61 -10.47 18.17
CA GLY A 132 -3.87 -10.55 18.88
C GLY A 132 -5.09 -10.53 17.95
N ALA A 133 -4.91 -10.69 16.63
CA ALA A 133 -6.01 -10.72 15.69
C ALA A 133 -7.06 -11.77 16.05
N GLN A 134 -8.32 -11.34 16.10
CA GLN A 134 -9.48 -12.19 16.38
C GLN A 134 -10.66 -11.67 15.57
N GLY A 135 -11.56 -12.57 15.13
CA GLY A 135 -12.74 -12.22 14.35
C GLY A 135 -12.56 -12.41 12.86
N ILE A 136 -13.37 -11.72 12.06
CA ILE A 136 -13.43 -11.89 10.60
C ILE A 136 -12.18 -11.28 9.94
N ARG A 137 -11.61 -12.06 9.03
CA ARG A 137 -10.49 -11.68 8.14
C ARG A 137 -10.76 -12.24 6.75
N TYR A 138 -10.05 -11.68 5.76
CA TYR A 138 -10.22 -12.06 4.36
C TYR A 138 -8.86 -12.48 3.79
N LEU A 139 -8.78 -13.79 3.46
CA LEU A 139 -7.60 -14.40 2.82
C LEU A 139 -7.72 -14.28 1.30
N ASN A 140 -6.62 -14.02 0.65
CA ASN A 140 -6.54 -14.01 -0.81
C ASN A 140 -6.06 -15.39 -1.28
N LEU A 141 -6.93 -16.15 -1.93
CA LEU A 141 -6.65 -17.49 -2.46
C LEU A 141 -6.41 -17.48 -3.97
N THR A 142 -6.35 -16.30 -4.61
CA THR A 142 -6.11 -16.17 -6.05
C THR A 142 -4.81 -16.89 -6.44
N GLY A 143 -4.87 -17.68 -7.51
CA GLY A 143 -3.76 -18.53 -7.95
C GLY A 143 -3.63 -19.85 -7.18
N GLN A 144 -4.60 -20.22 -6.31
CA GLN A 144 -4.64 -21.50 -5.60
C GLN A 144 -5.78 -22.42 -6.11
N ALA A 145 -6.42 -22.07 -7.22
CA ALA A 145 -7.56 -22.80 -7.78
C ALA A 145 -7.27 -24.29 -7.99
N ALA A 146 -6.15 -24.61 -8.64
CA ALA A 146 -5.75 -26.00 -8.90
C ALA A 146 -5.64 -26.83 -7.61
N ALA A 147 -5.14 -26.24 -6.51
CA ALA A 147 -5.05 -26.94 -5.23
C ALA A 147 -6.41 -27.11 -4.56
N LEU A 148 -7.31 -26.12 -4.70
CA LEU A 148 -8.69 -26.22 -4.18
C LEU A 148 -9.49 -27.32 -4.87
N LEU A 149 -9.34 -27.45 -6.20
CA LEU A 149 -10.09 -28.39 -7.03
C LEU A 149 -9.56 -29.83 -6.97
N ALA A 150 -8.27 -30.01 -6.68
CA ALA A 150 -7.66 -31.33 -6.62
C ALA A 150 -7.94 -32.06 -5.27
N GLU A 151 -6.96 -32.04 -4.38
CA GLU A 151 -7.03 -32.71 -3.08
C GLU A 151 -7.47 -31.82 -1.92
N GLY A 152 -7.86 -30.56 -2.24
CA GLY A 152 -8.10 -29.50 -1.28
C GLY A 152 -6.83 -28.72 -0.90
N LEU A 153 -6.98 -27.42 -0.69
CA LEU A 153 -5.90 -26.53 -0.29
C LEU A 153 -5.52 -26.75 1.18
N SER A 154 -4.26 -27.09 1.45
CA SER A 154 -3.77 -27.21 2.84
C SER A 154 -3.86 -25.86 3.55
N VAL A 155 -4.54 -25.83 4.70
CA VAL A 155 -4.75 -24.63 5.53
C VAL A 155 -4.35 -24.88 6.97
N ARG A 156 -3.44 -24.06 7.48
CA ARG A 156 -2.96 -24.19 8.86
C ARG A 156 -2.74 -22.83 9.51
N GLY A 157 -3.33 -22.63 10.68
CA GLY A 157 -3.02 -21.48 11.55
C GLY A 157 -1.67 -21.64 12.25
N ARG A 158 -0.87 -20.58 12.25
CA ARG A 158 0.33 -20.43 13.06
C ARG A 158 0.09 -19.31 14.05
N PHE A 159 0.14 -19.60 15.35
CA PHE A 159 -0.22 -18.70 16.44
C PHE A 159 -1.70 -18.25 16.43
N CYS A 160 -2.53 -18.91 15.66
CA CYS A 160 -3.98 -18.73 15.63
C CYS A 160 -4.67 -20.05 15.24
N THR A 161 -5.97 -20.11 15.46
CA THR A 161 -6.88 -21.13 14.94
C THR A 161 -7.85 -20.47 13.97
N LEU A 162 -8.38 -21.26 13.03
CA LEU A 162 -9.46 -20.89 12.13
C LEU A 162 -10.73 -21.61 12.55
N ALA A 163 -11.90 -21.03 12.27
CA ALA A 163 -13.16 -21.78 12.30
C ALA A 163 -13.23 -22.73 11.10
N ASP A 164 -14.01 -23.79 11.24
CA ASP A 164 -14.09 -24.85 10.22
C ASP A 164 -14.92 -24.42 8.99
N THR A 165 -15.76 -23.39 9.10
CA THR A 165 -16.57 -22.86 8.00
C THR A 165 -15.90 -21.61 7.42
N VAL A 166 -15.85 -21.53 6.09
CA VAL A 166 -15.23 -20.48 5.31
C VAL A 166 -16.16 -20.07 4.18
N GLN A 167 -16.34 -18.79 3.94
CA GLN A 167 -17.09 -18.24 2.82
C GLN A 167 -16.13 -17.81 1.71
N LEU A 168 -16.22 -18.43 0.53
CA LEU A 168 -15.41 -18.06 -0.63
C LEU A 168 -16.19 -17.16 -1.55
N TYR A 169 -15.71 -15.95 -1.74
CA TYR A 169 -16.17 -15.02 -2.78
C TYR A 169 -15.33 -15.20 -4.03
N VAL A 170 -15.98 -15.30 -5.17
CA VAL A 170 -15.37 -15.48 -6.48
C VAL A 170 -15.74 -14.30 -7.35
N PHE A 171 -14.73 -13.55 -7.81
CA PHE A 171 -14.91 -12.38 -8.68
C PHE A 171 -14.33 -12.71 -10.05
N ASP A 172 -15.02 -12.34 -11.09
CA ASP A 172 -14.52 -12.49 -12.45
C ASP A 172 -13.23 -11.68 -12.62
N GLN A 173 -12.22 -12.28 -13.23
CA GLN A 173 -11.02 -11.53 -13.58
C GLN A 173 -11.19 -10.84 -14.91
N PRO A 174 -11.17 -9.49 -14.96
CA PRO A 174 -11.02 -8.80 -16.23
C PRO A 174 -9.69 -9.23 -16.86
N SER A 175 -9.68 -9.41 -18.18
CA SER A 175 -8.44 -9.75 -18.91
C SER A 175 -7.66 -8.46 -19.22
N PRO A 176 -6.78 -7.99 -18.34
CA PRO A 176 -6.13 -6.68 -18.52
C PRO A 176 -5.15 -6.66 -19.69
N VAL A 177 -4.74 -7.83 -20.17
CA VAL A 177 -3.72 -7.96 -21.24
C VAL A 177 -4.20 -7.39 -22.58
N ALA A 178 -5.51 -7.29 -22.82
CA ALA A 178 -6.11 -6.79 -24.06
C ALA A 178 -6.58 -5.33 -23.95
N GLU A 179 -6.52 -4.70 -22.78
CA GLU A 179 -7.08 -3.38 -22.51
C GLU A 179 -6.02 -2.28 -22.56
N ASN A 180 -6.44 -1.04 -22.85
CA ASN A 180 -5.60 0.14 -22.68
C ASN A 180 -5.68 0.58 -21.22
N ILE A 181 -4.57 0.54 -20.49
CA ILE A 181 -4.53 0.91 -19.08
C ILE A 181 -3.82 2.25 -18.90
N MET A 182 -4.43 3.15 -18.15
CA MET A 182 -3.77 4.36 -17.68
C MET A 182 -3.63 4.32 -16.16
N ILE A 183 -2.40 4.47 -15.66
CA ILE A 183 -2.11 4.51 -14.22
C ILE A 183 -1.92 5.96 -13.81
N LEU A 184 -2.71 6.42 -12.84
CA LEU A 184 -2.53 7.71 -12.17
C LEU A 184 -1.68 7.49 -10.92
N ALA A 185 -0.47 8.01 -10.96
CA ALA A 185 0.49 7.95 -9.87
C ALA A 185 0.62 9.35 -9.23
N PRO A 186 0.10 9.58 -8.03
CA PRO A 186 0.33 10.85 -7.32
C PRO A 186 1.81 11.19 -7.20
N HIS A 187 2.67 10.20 -6.97
CA HIS A 187 4.12 10.32 -6.87
C HIS A 187 4.82 9.28 -7.76
N ALA A 188 6.12 9.46 -8.00
CA ALA A 188 6.89 8.67 -8.96
C ALA A 188 7.00 7.17 -8.66
N ASP A 189 6.79 6.73 -7.42
CA ASP A 189 6.87 5.33 -6.98
C ASP A 189 5.51 4.63 -6.86
N ASP A 190 4.40 5.36 -6.94
CA ASP A 190 3.07 4.80 -6.68
C ASP A 190 2.67 3.73 -7.69
N ALA A 191 3.03 3.89 -8.97
CA ALA A 191 2.75 2.90 -10.00
C ALA A 191 3.49 1.59 -9.75
N GLU A 192 4.78 1.63 -9.38
CA GLU A 192 5.59 0.46 -9.06
C GLU A 192 5.13 -0.20 -7.76
N LEU A 193 4.73 0.59 -6.76
CA LEU A 193 4.21 0.06 -5.50
C LEU A 193 2.92 -0.72 -5.70
N ALA A 194 1.99 -0.17 -6.46
CA ALA A 194 0.63 -0.69 -6.60
C ALA A 194 0.46 -1.73 -7.70
N ALA A 195 1.07 -1.52 -8.89
CA ALA A 195 0.62 -2.14 -10.13
C ALA A 195 1.75 -2.62 -11.06
N PHE A 196 2.98 -2.81 -10.57
CA PHE A 196 4.11 -3.23 -11.39
C PHE A 196 3.86 -4.55 -12.12
N GLY A 197 3.33 -5.56 -11.42
CA GLY A 197 3.01 -6.86 -12.00
C GLY A 197 1.96 -6.74 -13.10
N LEU A 198 0.90 -6.00 -12.82
CA LEU A 198 -0.17 -5.72 -13.77
C LEU A 198 0.36 -5.03 -15.03
N TYR A 199 1.06 -3.90 -14.88
CA TYR A 199 1.48 -3.13 -16.04
C TYR A 199 2.60 -3.80 -16.84
N SER A 200 3.49 -4.58 -16.18
CA SER A 200 4.54 -5.31 -16.89
C SER A 200 4.02 -6.48 -17.75
N ALA A 201 2.79 -6.93 -17.51
CA ALA A 201 2.12 -7.96 -18.30
C ALA A 201 1.19 -7.38 -19.37
N THR A 202 0.90 -6.09 -19.34
CA THR A 202 -0.05 -5.42 -20.22
C THR A 202 0.68 -4.73 -21.38
N LYS A 203 0.16 -4.84 -22.62
CA LYS A 203 0.81 -4.28 -23.80
C LYS A 203 0.66 -2.76 -23.92
N ASN A 204 -0.53 -2.27 -23.61
CA ASN A 204 -0.90 -0.87 -23.81
C ASN A 204 -1.05 -0.18 -22.46
N VAL A 205 0.04 0.35 -21.94
CA VAL A 205 0.05 1.04 -20.65
C VAL A 205 0.55 2.46 -20.83
N SER A 206 -0.11 3.40 -20.16
CA SER A 206 0.37 4.75 -19.92
C SER A 206 0.44 5.03 -18.41
N ILE A 207 1.45 5.77 -17.98
CA ILE A 207 1.62 6.17 -16.57
C ILE A 207 1.69 7.70 -16.53
N VAL A 208 0.76 8.28 -15.79
CA VAL A 208 0.66 9.73 -15.58
C VAL A 208 0.99 10.04 -14.13
N THR A 209 2.16 10.63 -13.89
CA THR A 209 2.60 11.02 -12.55
C THR A 209 2.26 12.48 -12.31
N LEU A 210 1.59 12.78 -11.18
CA LEU A 210 1.04 14.11 -10.93
C LEU A 210 2.06 15.06 -10.34
N THR A 211 2.81 14.64 -9.31
CA THR A 211 3.71 15.54 -8.57
C THR A 211 5.18 15.18 -8.75
N GLN A 212 6.04 16.17 -8.49
CA GLN A 212 7.49 16.00 -8.56
C GLN A 212 8.07 15.24 -7.36
N GLY A 213 7.33 15.09 -6.24
CA GLY A 213 7.82 14.42 -5.04
C GLY A 213 9.04 15.08 -4.39
N GLU A 214 9.13 16.40 -4.47
CA GLU A 214 10.31 17.21 -4.11
C GLU A 214 10.50 17.44 -2.60
N ILE A 215 9.49 17.13 -1.80
CA ILE A 215 9.52 17.35 -0.34
C ILE A 215 10.35 16.30 0.40
N GLU A 216 10.66 16.56 1.70
CA GLU A 216 11.46 15.64 2.54
C GLU A 216 12.86 15.37 1.97
N ALA A 217 13.52 16.43 1.48
CA ALA A 217 14.81 16.36 0.78
C ALA A 217 16.05 16.40 1.70
N ASP A 218 15.90 16.18 3.02
CA ASP A 218 17.00 16.30 4.01
C ASP A 218 18.22 15.41 3.67
N TYR A 219 17.99 14.29 3.03
CA TYR A 219 19.07 13.40 2.59
C TYR A 219 20.05 14.10 1.65
N TYR A 220 19.57 14.96 0.77
CA TYR A 220 20.38 15.67 -0.23
C TYR A 220 21.11 16.88 0.33
N GLN A 221 20.74 17.39 1.51
CA GLN A 221 21.48 18.46 2.21
C GLN A 221 22.91 18.00 2.59
N ARG A 222 23.16 16.71 2.68
CA ARG A 222 24.52 16.14 2.90
C ARG A 222 25.51 16.48 1.78
N LEU A 223 25.00 16.90 0.62
CA LEU A 223 25.82 17.37 -0.50
C LEU A 223 26.25 18.85 -0.35
N GLY A 224 25.98 19.48 0.79
CA GLY A 224 26.23 20.91 1.04
C GLY A 224 25.16 21.82 0.44
N LEU A 225 24.00 21.30 0.04
CA LEU A 225 22.90 22.06 -0.55
C LEU A 225 22.04 22.68 0.56
N THR A 226 21.51 23.88 0.30
CA THR A 226 20.43 24.45 1.08
C THR A 226 19.16 23.63 0.94
N GLN A 227 18.18 23.78 1.86
CA GLN A 227 16.91 23.06 1.77
C GLN A 227 16.18 23.25 0.43
N PRO A 228 16.03 24.49 -0.12
CA PRO A 228 15.44 24.66 -1.45
C PRO A 228 16.21 23.94 -2.56
N GLN A 229 17.54 24.03 -2.58
CA GLN A 229 18.37 23.36 -3.57
C GLN A 229 18.27 21.83 -3.48
N ALA A 230 18.21 21.29 -2.25
CA ALA A 230 18.02 19.87 -2.02
C ALA A 230 16.64 19.40 -2.52
N ALA A 231 15.59 20.18 -2.28
CA ALA A 231 14.24 19.91 -2.77
C ALA A 231 14.18 19.98 -4.32
N GLN A 232 14.79 20.98 -4.94
CA GLN A 232 14.91 21.09 -6.40
C GLN A 232 15.65 19.88 -7.00
N LEU A 233 16.77 19.46 -6.39
CA LEU A 233 17.50 18.28 -6.83
C LEU A 233 16.63 17.03 -6.72
N LYS A 234 15.98 16.83 -5.58
CA LYS A 234 15.08 15.68 -5.37
C LYS A 234 13.94 15.67 -6.39
N GLY A 235 13.27 16.82 -6.63
CA GLY A 235 12.20 16.94 -7.63
C GLY A 235 12.67 16.52 -9.02
N ARG A 236 13.85 16.94 -9.46
CA ARG A 236 14.42 16.52 -10.75
C ARG A 236 14.70 15.02 -10.81
N LEU A 237 15.26 14.44 -9.74
CA LEU A 237 15.54 13.00 -9.68
C LEU A 237 14.24 12.19 -9.72
N ARG A 238 13.23 12.60 -8.96
CA ARG A 238 11.92 11.93 -8.95
C ARG A 238 11.15 12.09 -10.26
N THR A 239 11.29 13.26 -10.92
CA THR A 239 10.80 13.44 -12.30
C THR A 239 11.44 12.41 -13.24
N TRP A 240 12.76 12.20 -13.12
CA TRP A 240 13.45 11.20 -13.89
C TRP A 240 12.98 9.78 -13.55
N ASP A 241 12.78 9.48 -12.26
CA ASP A 241 12.23 8.19 -11.82
C ASP A 241 10.89 7.88 -12.50
N SER A 242 9.96 8.86 -12.54
CA SER A 242 8.62 8.67 -13.12
C SER A 242 8.62 8.41 -14.63
N LEU A 243 9.65 8.82 -15.34
CA LEU A 243 9.77 8.66 -16.79
C LEU A 243 10.62 7.46 -17.20
N ALA A 244 11.62 7.09 -16.40
CA ALA A 244 12.61 6.09 -16.76
C ALA A 244 12.35 4.72 -16.12
N ILE A 245 11.87 4.67 -14.87
CA ILE A 245 11.69 3.39 -14.17
C ILE A 245 10.58 2.54 -14.81
N PRO A 246 9.45 3.09 -15.27
CA PRO A 246 8.42 2.29 -15.96
C PRO A 246 8.92 1.55 -17.21
N LEU A 247 9.99 2.03 -17.85
CA LEU A 247 10.60 1.33 -18.99
C LEU A 247 11.13 -0.06 -18.60
N TRP A 248 11.55 -0.23 -17.34
CA TRP A 248 11.96 -1.53 -16.81
C TRP A 248 10.83 -2.55 -16.84
N GLY A 249 9.60 -2.11 -16.61
CA GLY A 249 8.38 -2.92 -16.73
C GLY A 249 7.80 -2.98 -18.15
N GLY A 250 8.49 -2.44 -19.16
CA GLY A 250 8.08 -2.53 -20.57
C GLY A 250 7.18 -1.38 -21.06
N VAL A 251 6.91 -0.36 -20.24
CA VAL A 251 6.13 0.81 -20.67
C VAL A 251 6.97 1.66 -21.63
N ALA A 252 6.40 2.04 -22.79
CA ALA A 252 7.10 2.90 -23.73
C ALA A 252 7.31 4.31 -23.13
N GLN A 253 8.46 4.94 -23.39
CA GLN A 253 8.76 6.28 -22.90
C GLN A 253 7.70 7.31 -23.28
N ALA A 254 7.16 7.22 -24.50
CA ALA A 254 6.10 8.12 -24.98
C ALA A 254 4.81 8.02 -24.16
N ASN A 255 4.63 6.95 -23.41
CA ASN A 255 3.47 6.71 -22.56
C ASN A 255 3.71 7.06 -21.08
N CYS A 256 4.91 7.56 -20.73
CA CYS A 256 5.23 8.06 -19.39
C CYS A 256 5.12 9.58 -19.40
N VAL A 257 4.23 10.12 -18.58
CA VAL A 257 3.94 11.56 -18.52
C VAL A 257 4.15 12.07 -17.09
N GLN A 258 4.93 13.13 -16.94
CA GLN A 258 5.07 13.86 -15.67
C GLN A 258 4.32 15.19 -15.75
N LEU A 259 3.29 15.38 -14.88
CA LEU A 259 2.52 16.62 -14.87
C LEU A 259 3.21 17.76 -14.13
N GLY A 260 4.18 17.46 -13.29
CA GLY A 260 5.09 18.46 -12.68
C GLY A 260 4.49 19.30 -11.55
N TYR A 261 3.31 18.95 -11.03
CA TYR A 261 2.73 19.64 -9.88
C TYR A 261 3.53 19.37 -8.60
N TYR A 262 3.24 20.10 -7.53
CA TYR A 262 4.05 20.06 -6.31
C TYR A 262 3.38 19.24 -5.21
N CYS A 263 4.20 18.46 -4.53
CA CYS A 263 3.79 17.55 -3.48
C CYS A 263 3.07 18.30 -2.34
N MET A 264 1.98 17.74 -1.82
CA MET A 264 1.13 18.31 -0.77
C MET A 264 0.47 19.65 -1.11
N GLN A 265 0.48 20.08 -2.39
CA GLN A 265 -0.20 21.28 -2.83
C GLN A 265 -1.55 20.99 -3.52
N LEU A 266 -1.77 19.76 -4.01
CA LEU A 266 -3.02 19.39 -4.70
C LEU A 266 -4.28 19.69 -3.88
N PRO A 267 -4.35 19.43 -2.56
CA PRO A 267 -5.52 19.80 -1.76
C PRO A 267 -5.77 21.31 -1.65
N SER A 268 -4.70 22.13 -1.67
CA SER A 268 -4.83 23.58 -1.64
C SER A 268 -5.30 24.13 -2.99
N MET A 269 -4.81 23.56 -4.08
CA MET A 269 -5.26 23.84 -5.44
C MET A 269 -6.75 23.55 -5.61
N ALA A 270 -7.23 22.41 -5.11
CA ALA A 270 -8.65 22.05 -5.16
C ALA A 270 -9.56 23.06 -4.45
N GLN A 271 -9.08 23.69 -3.36
CA GLN A 271 -9.85 24.72 -2.63
C GLN A 271 -9.87 26.07 -3.34
N GLN A 272 -8.88 26.36 -4.15
CA GLN A 272 -8.74 27.65 -4.88
C GLN A 272 -8.27 27.36 -6.32
N PRO A 273 -9.18 26.92 -7.22
CA PRO A 273 -8.84 26.30 -8.49
C PRO A 273 -7.96 27.12 -9.44
N ASP A 274 -8.09 28.42 -9.45
CA ASP A 274 -7.35 29.31 -10.36
C ASP A 274 -6.12 29.93 -9.71
N MET A 275 -5.89 29.71 -8.41
CA MET A 275 -4.72 30.21 -7.72
C MET A 275 -3.54 29.25 -7.89
N PRO A 276 -2.35 29.73 -8.28
CA PRO A 276 -1.17 28.89 -8.41
C PRO A 276 -0.56 28.55 -7.03
N PHE A 277 -0.24 27.28 -6.82
CA PHE A 277 0.40 26.76 -5.62
C PHE A 277 1.75 26.10 -5.95
N GLY A 278 2.82 26.87 -5.83
CA GLY A 278 4.18 26.37 -5.98
C GLY A 278 4.67 25.54 -4.79
N SER A 279 5.84 24.96 -4.92
CA SER A 279 6.47 24.18 -3.85
C SER A 279 6.88 25.05 -2.67
N LYS A 280 6.46 24.65 -1.48
CA LYS A 280 6.89 25.32 -0.24
C LYS A 280 8.35 25.02 0.14
N GLN A 281 8.90 23.91 -0.35
CA GLN A 281 10.27 23.49 -0.01
C GLN A 281 11.28 23.93 -1.07
N SER A 282 11.00 23.72 -2.37
CA SER A 282 11.91 24.12 -3.44
C SER A 282 11.80 25.61 -3.81
N GLY A 283 10.67 26.25 -3.52
CA GLY A 283 10.37 27.62 -3.93
C GLY A 283 10.01 27.75 -5.41
N GLU A 284 9.92 26.66 -6.15
CA GLU A 284 9.52 26.65 -7.56
C GLU A 284 8.01 26.78 -7.73
N SER A 285 7.60 27.40 -8.83
CA SER A 285 6.19 27.61 -9.17
C SER A 285 5.88 27.41 -10.66
N ASP A 286 6.83 26.93 -11.44
CA ASP A 286 6.67 26.62 -12.87
C ASP A 286 6.77 25.10 -13.08
N ILE A 287 5.64 24.47 -13.46
CA ILE A 287 5.56 23.02 -13.65
C ILE A 287 6.32 22.53 -14.89
N ARG A 288 6.64 23.43 -15.85
CA ARG A 288 7.34 23.07 -17.10
C ARG A 288 8.73 22.53 -16.85
N ASN A 289 9.35 22.86 -15.72
CA ASN A 289 10.66 22.35 -15.33
C ASN A 289 10.70 20.80 -15.27
N ALA A 290 9.58 20.18 -14.88
CA ALA A 290 9.46 18.72 -14.79
C ALA A 290 8.95 18.06 -16.09
N ARG A 291 8.53 18.84 -17.09
CA ARG A 291 7.85 18.34 -18.30
C ARG A 291 8.74 18.24 -19.54
N GLN A 292 10.01 18.61 -19.43
CA GLN A 292 10.94 18.75 -20.57
C GLN A 292 11.12 17.47 -21.39
N HIS A 293 10.81 16.31 -20.80
CA HIS A 293 10.97 15.01 -21.44
C HIS A 293 9.62 14.32 -21.76
N ASN A 294 8.50 15.00 -21.54
CA ASN A 294 7.21 14.48 -21.98
C ASN A 294 7.13 14.42 -23.50
N ALA A 295 6.63 13.32 -24.03
CA ALA A 295 6.31 13.19 -25.44
C ALA A 295 4.94 13.78 -25.79
N VAL A 296 4.05 13.91 -24.80
CA VAL A 296 2.68 14.42 -24.96
C VAL A 296 2.66 15.92 -24.57
N PRO A 297 2.27 16.82 -25.47
CA PRO A 297 2.05 18.22 -25.12
C PRO A 297 0.81 18.36 -24.23
N LEU A 298 0.91 19.20 -23.20
CA LEU A 298 -0.16 19.38 -22.22
C LEU A 298 -0.69 20.82 -22.23
N PRO A 299 -2.00 21.04 -22.00
CA PRO A 299 -2.59 22.39 -22.00
C PRO A 299 -1.89 23.39 -21.09
N ALA A 300 -1.49 22.96 -19.88
CA ALA A 300 -0.83 23.82 -18.91
C ALA A 300 0.61 24.22 -19.30
N ASP A 301 1.20 23.67 -20.36
CA ASP A 301 2.50 24.09 -20.88
C ASP A 301 2.48 25.54 -21.36
N ALA A 302 1.31 26.06 -21.76
CA ALA A 302 1.12 27.44 -22.18
C ALA A 302 1.43 28.44 -21.05
N THR A 303 1.09 28.12 -19.82
CA THR A 303 1.24 29.02 -18.66
C THR A 303 2.31 28.57 -17.67
N GLY A 304 2.52 27.28 -17.52
CA GLY A 304 3.38 26.68 -16.48
C GLY A 304 2.83 26.84 -15.05
N ALA A 305 1.61 27.34 -14.89
CA ALA A 305 1.05 27.67 -13.59
C ALA A 305 0.48 26.43 -12.89
N PRO A 306 0.88 26.13 -11.62
CA PRO A 306 0.37 25.01 -10.84
C PRO A 306 -1.00 25.32 -10.25
N THR A 307 -2.05 25.33 -11.08
CA THR A 307 -3.44 25.55 -10.69
C THR A 307 -4.28 24.28 -10.86
N TRP A 308 -5.39 24.19 -10.11
CA TRP A 308 -6.30 23.07 -10.22
C TRP A 308 -6.95 23.00 -11.61
N SER A 309 -7.36 24.15 -12.15
CA SER A 309 -7.93 24.23 -13.50
C SER A 309 -6.97 23.69 -14.56
N ASN A 310 -5.66 23.98 -14.45
CA ASN A 310 -4.64 23.41 -15.32
C ASN A 310 -4.46 21.89 -15.12
N LEU A 311 -4.52 21.41 -13.88
CA LEU A 311 -4.45 19.97 -13.60
C LEU A 311 -5.61 19.22 -14.24
N LEU A 312 -6.83 19.75 -14.15
CA LEU A 312 -8.00 19.13 -14.79
C LEU A 312 -7.86 19.09 -16.32
N ALA A 313 -7.42 20.21 -16.92
CA ALA A 313 -7.19 20.27 -18.36
C ALA A 313 -6.11 19.27 -18.83
N ASP A 314 -5.01 19.14 -18.06
CA ASP A 314 -3.94 18.19 -18.37
C ASP A 314 -4.43 16.74 -18.27
N LEU A 315 -5.19 16.39 -17.22
CA LEU A 315 -5.77 15.05 -17.06
C LEU A 315 -6.78 14.72 -18.16
N ALA A 316 -7.65 15.67 -18.53
CA ALA A 316 -8.59 15.49 -19.64
C ALA A 316 -7.84 15.29 -20.98
N ALA A 317 -6.75 16.03 -21.20
CA ALA A 317 -5.90 15.83 -22.38
C ALA A 317 -5.23 14.45 -22.38
N CYS A 318 -4.78 13.93 -21.24
CA CYS A 318 -4.23 12.58 -21.11
C CYS A 318 -5.30 11.51 -21.41
N LEU A 319 -6.53 11.67 -20.90
CA LEU A 319 -7.65 10.77 -21.19
C LEU A 319 -7.96 10.71 -22.69
N MET A 320 -8.01 11.87 -23.34
CA MET A 320 -8.26 11.97 -24.79
C MET A 320 -7.11 11.40 -25.64
N HIS A 321 -5.87 11.53 -25.15
CA HIS A 321 -4.68 11.04 -25.86
C HIS A 321 -4.53 9.53 -25.76
N PHE A 322 -4.60 8.98 -24.54
CA PHE A 322 -4.35 7.56 -24.28
C PHE A 322 -5.60 6.68 -24.45
N LYS A 323 -6.79 7.25 -24.32
CA LYS A 323 -8.08 6.54 -24.44
C LYS A 323 -8.11 5.24 -23.64
N PRO A 324 -7.87 5.29 -22.33
CA PRO A 324 -7.81 4.09 -21.52
C PRO A 324 -9.18 3.42 -21.38
N ASP A 325 -9.22 2.09 -21.47
CA ASP A 325 -10.38 1.29 -21.09
C ASP A 325 -10.48 1.17 -19.56
N VAL A 326 -9.32 1.08 -18.92
CA VAL A 326 -9.18 0.98 -17.47
C VAL A 326 -8.28 2.09 -16.93
N VAL A 327 -8.70 2.73 -15.84
CA VAL A 327 -7.86 3.65 -15.09
C VAL A 327 -7.51 3.05 -13.72
N VAL A 328 -6.21 2.93 -13.46
CA VAL A 328 -5.67 2.48 -12.16
C VAL A 328 -5.31 3.72 -11.33
N MET A 329 -5.91 3.89 -10.17
CA MET A 329 -5.71 5.10 -9.34
C MET A 329 -5.88 4.81 -7.84
N PRO A 330 -5.48 5.74 -6.94
CA PRO A 330 -5.67 5.56 -5.52
C PRO A 330 -7.13 5.36 -5.11
N HIS A 331 -7.37 4.50 -4.12
CA HIS A 331 -8.70 4.27 -3.56
C HIS A 331 -9.11 5.45 -2.65
N PRO A 332 -10.18 6.18 -2.97
CA PRO A 332 -10.52 7.44 -2.29
C PRO A 332 -10.91 7.27 -0.82
N GLU A 333 -11.45 6.11 -0.44
CA GLU A 333 -11.92 5.85 0.92
C GLU A 333 -10.89 5.09 1.78
N ILE A 334 -9.96 4.34 1.17
CA ILE A 334 -8.99 3.51 1.89
C ILE A 334 -7.65 4.20 2.03
N ASP A 335 -7.16 4.86 0.95
CA ASP A 335 -5.87 5.54 0.98
C ASP A 335 -6.01 6.96 1.57
N PRO A 336 -5.38 7.24 2.71
CA PRO A 336 -5.56 8.51 3.41
C PRO A 336 -4.61 9.63 2.99
N HIS A 337 -3.71 9.39 2.04
CA HIS A 337 -2.73 10.39 1.65
C HIS A 337 -3.43 11.57 0.94
N ALA A 338 -3.10 12.78 1.33
CA ALA A 338 -3.82 13.97 0.87
C ALA A 338 -3.72 14.17 -0.65
N ASP A 339 -2.55 13.94 -1.25
CA ASP A 339 -2.38 14.00 -2.70
C ASP A 339 -3.09 12.84 -3.41
N HIS A 340 -3.20 11.65 -2.79
CA HIS A 340 -3.93 10.51 -3.38
C HIS A 340 -5.43 10.82 -3.46
N ILE A 341 -6.01 11.33 -2.38
CA ILE A 341 -7.42 11.76 -2.36
C ILE A 341 -7.65 12.88 -3.39
N ALA A 342 -6.76 13.87 -3.46
CA ALA A 342 -6.87 14.96 -4.42
C ALA A 342 -6.69 14.47 -5.87
N THR A 343 -5.84 13.48 -6.13
CA THR A 343 -5.68 12.86 -7.45
C THR A 343 -6.99 12.23 -7.92
N THR A 344 -7.66 11.47 -7.05
CA THR A 344 -8.96 10.85 -7.36
C THR A 344 -10.03 11.91 -7.61
N GLN A 345 -10.05 12.97 -6.77
CA GLN A 345 -10.96 14.10 -6.99
C GLN A 345 -10.71 14.81 -8.34
N ALA A 346 -9.43 15.06 -8.68
CA ALA A 346 -9.06 15.67 -9.94
C ALA A 346 -9.46 14.80 -11.14
N PHE A 347 -9.26 13.49 -11.04
CA PHE A 347 -9.67 12.56 -12.09
C PHE A 347 -11.16 12.64 -12.40
N PHE A 348 -12.04 12.55 -11.40
CA PHE A 348 -13.48 12.60 -11.62
C PHE A 348 -13.93 13.95 -12.23
N GLN A 349 -13.33 15.07 -11.77
CA GLN A 349 -13.64 16.38 -12.35
C GLN A 349 -13.08 16.55 -13.78
N ALA A 350 -11.92 15.97 -14.07
CA ALA A 350 -11.37 15.96 -15.44
C ALA A 350 -12.20 15.07 -16.36
N LEU A 351 -12.75 13.98 -15.84
CA LEU A 351 -13.62 13.06 -16.59
C LEU A 351 -14.89 13.77 -17.09
N GLU A 352 -15.46 14.69 -16.27
CA GLU A 352 -16.60 15.52 -16.67
C GLU A 352 -16.27 16.47 -17.84
N GLN A 353 -14.98 16.78 -18.04
CA GLN A 353 -14.48 17.66 -19.11
C GLN A 353 -13.94 16.89 -20.33
N SER A 354 -13.93 15.56 -20.28
CA SER A 354 -13.38 14.68 -21.30
C SER A 354 -14.49 14.06 -22.16
N ASP A 355 -14.27 14.00 -23.47
CA ASP A 355 -15.13 13.24 -24.39
C ASP A 355 -14.84 11.72 -24.33
N TRP A 356 -13.78 11.30 -23.66
CA TRP A 356 -13.44 9.90 -23.45
C TRP A 356 -13.83 9.45 -22.05
N GLN A 357 -14.55 8.31 -21.98
CA GLN A 357 -14.94 7.68 -20.71
C GLN A 357 -14.32 6.29 -20.64
N PRO A 358 -13.48 5.98 -19.63
CA PRO A 358 -13.04 4.62 -19.36
C PRO A 358 -14.22 3.75 -18.92
N GLN A 359 -14.08 2.44 -19.03
CA GLN A 359 -15.13 1.49 -18.64
C GLN A 359 -15.04 1.15 -17.15
N ARG A 360 -13.79 1.07 -16.63
CA ARG A 360 -13.52 0.59 -15.26
C ARG A 360 -12.44 1.37 -14.55
N LEU A 361 -12.55 1.34 -13.22
CA LEU A 361 -11.52 1.81 -12.30
C LEU A 361 -10.94 0.62 -11.53
N PHE A 362 -9.62 0.54 -11.48
CA PHE A 362 -8.89 -0.33 -10.57
C PHE A 362 -8.28 0.55 -9.47
N LEU A 363 -8.83 0.46 -8.27
CA LEU A 363 -8.47 1.31 -7.14
C LEU A 363 -7.43 0.60 -6.27
N TYR A 364 -6.32 1.28 -5.95
CA TYR A 364 -5.26 0.74 -5.10
C TYR A 364 -5.07 1.53 -3.80
N ALA A 365 -4.42 0.94 -2.80
CA ALA A 365 -4.05 1.62 -1.57
C ALA A 365 -2.57 1.38 -1.24
N ASN A 366 -1.75 2.42 -1.33
CA ASN A 366 -0.34 2.40 -0.92
C ASN A 366 -0.18 2.81 0.55
N HIS A 367 -1.16 3.51 1.10
CA HIS A 367 -1.24 3.91 2.50
C HIS A 367 -2.57 3.45 3.12
N LEU A 368 -2.59 3.24 4.43
CA LEU A 368 -3.83 2.92 5.15
C LEU A 368 -4.03 3.83 6.36
N HIS A 369 -5.29 4.09 6.69
CA HIS A 369 -5.65 4.81 7.91
C HIS A 369 -5.28 4.04 9.18
N ASP A 370 -5.59 2.75 9.20
CA ASP A 370 -5.66 1.97 10.43
C ASP A 370 -4.43 1.09 10.66
N ASN A 371 -3.61 0.82 9.64
CA ASN A 371 -2.44 -0.03 9.75
C ASN A 371 -1.29 0.41 8.85
N ASP A 372 -0.30 1.11 9.41
CA ASP A 372 0.90 1.54 8.68
C ASP A 372 1.82 0.37 8.26
N ARG A 373 1.56 -0.85 8.74
CA ARG A 373 2.37 -2.06 8.45
C ARG A 373 1.80 -2.92 7.33
N TRP A 374 0.57 -2.70 6.93
CA TRP A 374 -0.05 -3.47 5.85
C TRP A 374 0.68 -3.24 4.52
N PRO A 375 0.79 -4.27 3.65
CA PRO A 375 0.53 -5.69 3.87
C PRO A 375 1.40 -6.30 4.97
N MET A 376 0.77 -7.08 5.85
CA MET A 376 1.47 -7.76 6.95
C MET A 376 2.31 -8.93 6.42
N GLY A 377 3.30 -9.37 7.20
CA GLY A 377 4.16 -10.51 6.84
C GLY A 377 5.41 -10.13 6.06
N ASN A 378 6.05 -11.14 5.51
CA ASN A 378 7.33 -11.01 4.79
C ASN A 378 7.08 -10.65 3.30
N ALA A 379 8.12 -10.14 2.63
CA ALA A 379 8.13 -10.06 1.18
C ALA A 379 7.91 -11.44 0.54
N ASN A 380 7.43 -11.47 -0.69
CA ASN A 380 7.17 -12.67 -1.49
C ASN A 380 6.08 -13.61 -0.93
N THR A 381 5.28 -13.15 0.04
CA THR A 381 4.11 -13.89 0.56
C THR A 381 2.81 -13.23 0.10
N GLY A 382 1.69 -13.95 0.23
CA GLY A 382 0.37 -13.48 -0.14
C GLY A 382 -0.08 -12.23 0.62
N VAL A 383 -1.07 -11.55 0.07
CA VAL A 383 -1.66 -10.34 0.62
C VAL A 383 -3.10 -10.62 1.02
N ALA A 384 -3.37 -10.65 2.32
CA ALA A 384 -4.74 -10.60 2.83
C ALA A 384 -5.32 -9.20 2.67
N LEU A 385 -6.65 -9.08 2.58
CA LEU A 385 -7.28 -7.76 2.49
C LEU A 385 -6.92 -6.88 3.69
N PRO A 386 -6.80 -5.55 3.48
CA PRO A 386 -6.49 -4.62 4.56
C PRO A 386 -7.61 -4.52 5.59
N PRO A 387 -7.34 -3.98 6.79
CA PRO A 387 -8.37 -3.63 7.74
C PRO A 387 -9.41 -2.69 7.14
N ALA A 388 -10.68 -3.09 7.15
CA ALA A 388 -11.84 -2.27 6.85
C ALA A 388 -12.68 -2.16 8.12
N MET A 389 -12.54 -1.06 8.86
CA MET A 389 -13.20 -0.81 10.16
C MET A 389 -14.43 0.09 10.02
N VAL A 390 -14.65 0.58 8.83
CA VAL A 390 -15.82 1.36 8.42
C VAL A 390 -16.43 0.71 7.20
N GLU A 391 -17.70 0.96 6.98
CA GLU A 391 -18.38 0.50 5.79
C GLU A 391 -17.74 1.13 4.54
N LEU A 392 -17.35 0.28 3.60
CA LEU A 392 -16.82 0.66 2.29
C LEU A 392 -17.92 0.45 1.23
N PRO A 393 -17.81 1.12 0.07
CA PRO A 393 -18.62 0.78 -1.10
C PRO A 393 -18.52 -0.71 -1.42
N ALA A 394 -19.56 -1.24 -2.04
CA ALA A 394 -19.62 -2.64 -2.45
C ALA A 394 -18.87 -2.81 -3.78
N ASP A 395 -17.56 -2.71 -3.74
CA ASP A 395 -16.68 -2.89 -4.89
C ASP A 395 -16.40 -4.38 -5.13
N GLU A 396 -16.19 -4.74 -6.40
CA GLU A 396 -15.57 -6.02 -6.75
C GLU A 396 -14.08 -6.00 -6.44
N LEU A 397 -13.45 -7.17 -6.50
CA LEU A 397 -12.02 -7.29 -6.27
C LEU A 397 -11.32 -7.93 -7.46
N PHE A 398 -10.18 -7.37 -7.80
CA PHE A 398 -9.24 -7.96 -8.74
C PHE A 398 -7.89 -8.18 -8.06
N SER A 399 -7.38 -9.39 -8.10
CA SER A 399 -6.09 -9.76 -7.52
C SER A 399 -5.18 -10.32 -8.61
N TYR A 400 -4.18 -9.53 -9.01
CA TYR A 400 -3.15 -9.97 -9.94
C TYR A 400 -2.08 -10.77 -9.22
N VAL A 401 -1.79 -11.99 -9.70
CA VAL A 401 -0.75 -12.87 -9.12
C VAL A 401 0.58 -12.64 -9.83
N LEU A 402 1.60 -12.25 -9.09
CA LEU A 402 2.94 -12.04 -9.62
C LEU A 402 3.75 -13.35 -9.60
N SER A 403 4.35 -13.68 -10.72
CA SER A 403 5.40 -14.71 -10.76
C SER A 403 6.63 -14.29 -9.93
N ASP A 404 7.48 -15.24 -9.58
CA ASP A 404 8.73 -14.95 -8.85
C ASP A 404 9.64 -14.00 -9.65
N ALA A 405 9.65 -14.10 -10.99
CA ALA A 405 10.38 -13.20 -11.87
C ALA A 405 9.81 -11.77 -11.78
N GLN A 406 8.50 -11.59 -11.87
CA GLN A 406 7.86 -10.28 -11.75
C GLN A 406 8.07 -9.66 -10.36
N GLN A 407 8.06 -10.46 -9.29
CA GLN A 407 8.38 -9.98 -7.94
C GLN A 407 9.82 -9.47 -7.85
N LEU A 408 10.77 -10.17 -8.48
CA LEU A 408 12.16 -9.72 -8.55
C LEU A 408 12.29 -8.43 -9.35
N ASP A 409 11.67 -8.35 -10.52
CA ASP A 409 11.69 -7.16 -11.39
C ASP A 409 11.04 -5.97 -10.69
N LYS A 410 9.93 -6.16 -9.97
CA LYS A 410 9.31 -5.15 -9.11
C LYS A 410 10.26 -4.65 -8.03
N ALA A 411 11.01 -5.57 -7.40
CA ALA A 411 12.01 -5.20 -6.41
C ALA A 411 13.12 -4.33 -7.03
N MET A 412 13.57 -4.66 -8.24
CA MET A 412 14.58 -3.87 -8.96
C MET A 412 14.06 -2.49 -9.35
N ALA A 413 12.82 -2.40 -9.86
CA ALA A 413 12.17 -1.13 -10.14
C ALA A 413 12.11 -0.22 -8.89
N LEU A 414 11.69 -0.76 -7.76
CA LEU A 414 11.65 -0.03 -6.49
C LEU A 414 13.04 0.38 -5.98
N LEU A 415 14.07 -0.42 -6.21
CA LEU A 415 15.44 -0.07 -5.85
C LEU A 415 16.02 1.06 -6.72
N MET A 416 15.51 1.27 -7.91
CA MET A 416 15.90 2.41 -8.76
C MET A 416 15.25 3.72 -8.29
N GLN A 417 14.17 3.69 -7.53
CA GLN A 417 13.49 4.88 -6.99
C GLN A 417 14.39 5.63 -6.01
N HIS A 418 14.73 6.87 -6.33
CA HIS A 418 15.64 7.70 -5.49
C HIS A 418 15.11 7.92 -4.07
N ASP A 419 13.80 7.94 -3.87
CA ASP A 419 13.20 8.10 -2.53
C ASP A 419 13.37 6.86 -1.64
N LEU A 420 13.58 5.69 -2.23
CA LEU A 420 13.75 4.44 -1.51
C LEU A 420 15.22 4.09 -1.23
N GLN A 421 16.16 4.81 -1.86
CA GLN A 421 17.62 4.57 -1.74
C GLN A 421 18.25 5.08 -0.43
N PRO A 422 17.78 6.19 0.22
CA PRO A 422 18.44 6.68 1.41
C PRO A 422 18.55 5.60 2.50
N PRO A 423 19.75 5.42 3.09
CA PRO A 423 19.96 4.39 4.10
C PRO A 423 19.09 4.68 5.32
N GLN A 424 18.56 3.62 5.91
CA GLN A 424 17.73 3.76 7.10
C GLN A 424 18.54 4.29 8.28
N PRO A 425 17.99 5.20 9.10
CA PRO A 425 18.66 5.70 10.29
C PRO A 425 19.09 4.57 11.22
N PHE A 426 20.24 4.72 11.89
CA PHE A 426 20.80 3.70 12.80
C PHE A 426 19.78 3.15 13.80
N LYS A 427 18.95 4.02 14.38
CA LYS A 427 17.88 3.61 15.31
C LYS A 427 16.86 2.66 14.65
N LYS A 428 16.48 2.89 13.39
CA LYS A 428 15.57 1.99 12.67
C LYS A 428 16.25 0.65 12.33
N ARG A 429 17.52 0.67 11.95
CA ARG A 429 18.30 -0.56 11.67
C ARG A 429 18.44 -1.41 12.94
N LEU A 430 18.76 -0.79 14.07
CA LEU A 430 18.86 -1.47 15.36
C LEU A 430 17.51 -2.06 15.81
N ARG A 431 16.40 -1.29 15.65
CA ARG A 431 15.05 -1.79 15.89
C ARG A 431 14.74 -3.04 15.07
N ARG A 432 15.05 -3.01 13.77
CA ARG A 432 14.82 -4.14 12.87
C ARG A 432 15.60 -5.38 13.28
N MET A 433 16.85 -5.21 13.67
CA MET A 433 17.67 -6.31 14.20
C MET A 433 17.02 -6.93 15.45
N ILE A 434 16.56 -6.09 16.39
CA ILE A 434 15.84 -6.56 17.58
C ILE A 434 14.55 -7.30 17.20
N GLN A 435 13.75 -6.74 16.29
CA GLN A 435 12.51 -7.34 15.83
C GLN A 435 12.77 -8.67 15.07
N GLN A 436 13.80 -8.74 14.27
CA GLN A 436 14.16 -9.96 13.55
C GLN A 436 14.51 -11.10 14.50
N VAL A 437 15.31 -10.82 15.53
CA VAL A 437 15.73 -11.82 16.52
C VAL A 437 14.59 -12.23 17.44
N LEU A 438 13.82 -11.27 17.98
CA LEU A 438 12.86 -11.53 19.05
C LEU A 438 11.43 -11.80 18.55
N THR A 439 11.03 -11.24 17.42
CA THR A 439 9.66 -11.38 16.89
C THR A 439 9.56 -12.23 15.61
N GLY A 440 10.69 -12.62 15.04
CA GLY A 440 10.75 -13.44 13.83
C GLY A 440 10.38 -12.66 12.55
N ARG A 441 10.27 -11.33 12.59
CA ARG A 441 10.05 -10.51 11.38
C ARG A 441 11.27 -10.57 10.49
N ARG A 442 11.02 -10.59 9.18
CA ARG A 442 12.08 -10.61 8.18
C ARG A 442 11.90 -9.44 7.20
N TRP A 443 13.03 -8.90 6.77
CA TRP A 443 13.09 -7.94 5.67
C TRP A 443 13.66 -8.63 4.44
N PRO A 444 13.27 -8.17 3.23
CA PRO A 444 13.78 -8.77 2.00
C PRO A 444 15.28 -8.55 1.88
N LYS A 445 15.95 -9.49 1.21
CA LYS A 445 17.39 -9.38 0.91
C LYS A 445 17.71 -8.25 -0.07
N THR A 446 16.71 -7.81 -0.84
CA THR A 446 16.81 -6.79 -1.86
C THR A 446 17.05 -5.38 -1.31
N GLY A 447 16.73 -5.08 -0.06
CA GLY A 447 17.00 -3.77 0.53
C GLY A 447 16.39 -3.54 1.89
N GLU A 448 16.81 -2.42 2.51
CA GLU A 448 16.40 -2.04 3.88
C GLU A 448 15.12 -1.19 3.93
N ASN A 449 14.57 -0.74 2.79
CA ASN A 449 13.37 0.07 2.80
C ASN A 449 12.12 -0.78 3.10
N GLU A 450 11.22 -0.24 3.94
CA GLU A 450 9.99 -0.94 4.35
C GLU A 450 9.05 -1.16 3.17
N PHE A 451 9.07 -0.28 2.17
CA PHE A 451 8.27 -0.44 0.96
C PHE A 451 8.64 -1.71 0.18
N LEU A 452 9.93 -2.12 0.16
CA LEU A 452 10.33 -3.39 -0.47
C LEU A 452 9.63 -4.59 0.17
N ARG A 453 9.41 -4.57 1.51
CA ARG A 453 8.66 -5.63 2.20
C ARG A 453 7.17 -5.57 1.88
N LYS A 454 6.61 -4.36 1.80
CA LYS A 454 5.17 -4.14 1.61
C LYS A 454 4.73 -4.39 0.18
N ALA A 455 5.50 -3.92 -0.80
CA ALA A 455 5.11 -3.91 -2.20
C ALA A 455 5.54 -5.18 -2.96
N VAL A 456 6.71 -5.78 -2.62
CA VAL A 456 7.19 -6.99 -3.28
C VAL A 456 6.48 -8.20 -2.70
N ARG A 457 5.26 -8.42 -3.17
CA ARG A 457 4.34 -9.45 -2.67
C ARG A 457 3.86 -10.34 -3.82
N LYS A 458 3.23 -11.44 -3.47
CA LYS A 458 2.67 -12.39 -4.43
C LYS A 458 1.43 -11.84 -5.15
N HIS A 459 0.73 -10.89 -4.55
CA HIS A 459 -0.48 -10.32 -5.12
C HIS A 459 -0.40 -8.79 -5.16
N GLU A 460 -0.94 -8.21 -6.23
CA GLU A 460 -1.42 -6.83 -6.31
C GLU A 460 -2.95 -6.88 -6.23
N VAL A 461 -3.53 -6.07 -5.35
CA VAL A 461 -4.97 -6.12 -5.05
C VAL A 461 -5.60 -4.79 -5.40
N PHE A 462 -6.67 -4.85 -6.16
CA PHE A 462 -7.45 -3.71 -6.63
C PHE A 462 -8.92 -3.87 -6.28
N TRP A 463 -9.59 -2.77 -5.97
CA TRP A 463 -11.04 -2.68 -5.90
C TRP A 463 -11.53 -2.19 -7.27
N VAL A 464 -12.53 -2.87 -7.82
CA VAL A 464 -13.02 -2.64 -9.19
C VAL A 464 -14.37 -1.93 -9.13
N ARG A 465 -14.48 -0.82 -9.87
CA ARG A 465 -15.73 -0.10 -10.10
C ARG A 465 -15.98 0.05 -11.59
N GLU A 466 -17.18 -0.29 -12.04
CA GLU A 466 -17.67 0.08 -13.35
C GLU A 466 -18.03 1.58 -13.35
N LEU A 467 -17.84 2.30 -14.47
CA LEU A 467 -18.16 3.72 -14.65
C LEU A 467 -19.41 3.93 -15.51
#